data_ada6312a7e6b6d3c75b2df97075aebd1
#
_entry.id   ada6312a7e6b6d3c75b2df97075aebd1
#
_cell.length_a   1.000
_cell.length_b   1.000
_cell.length_c   1.000
_cell.angle_alpha   90.00
_cell.angle_beta   90.00
_cell.angle_gamma   90.00
#
_symmetry.space_group_name_H-M   'P 1'
#
loop_
_entity.id
_entity.type
_entity.pdbx_description
1 polymer ?
#
loop_
_entity_poly.entity_id
_entity_poly.type
_entity_poly.pdbx_seq_one_letter_code
_entity_poly.pdbx_strand_id
1 'polypeptide(L)'
;MSTTIAGIKIPDSALAKATTEYIRDIESDLLYHHSRRVFLFGALSGERKQLAYNPELLYVGAMFHDLGLVAGHRSDNERFEVDGANAAADFLKPYGLSDDDIEQVWLSIALHTTPGVPQHLRPTVALVTAGVEMDVLGMDYAAFSHVQREAVVHRSEERRVG
;
A
#
# COMPACT_ATOMS: atom_id res chain seq x y z
N MET A 1 15.33 -11.34 -8.84
CA MET A 1 14.20 -11.67 -9.72
C MET A 1 12.95 -10.95 -9.25
N SER A 2 12.23 -10.39 -10.19
CA SER A 2 10.97 -9.73 -9.86
C SER A 2 9.86 -10.77 -9.69
N THR A 3 8.93 -10.47 -8.78
CA THR A 3 7.74 -11.30 -8.53
C THR A 3 6.54 -10.65 -9.21
N THR A 4 5.75 -11.44 -9.91
CA THR A 4 4.53 -10.98 -10.57
C THR A 4 3.33 -11.76 -10.04
N ILE A 5 2.28 -11.05 -9.63
CA ILE A 5 1.05 -11.64 -9.10
C ILE A 5 -0.12 -11.01 -9.82
N ALA A 6 -0.97 -11.83 -10.44
CA ALA A 6 -2.13 -11.36 -11.23
C ALA A 6 -1.72 -10.34 -12.31
N GLY A 7 -0.53 -10.48 -12.88
CA GLY A 7 0.00 -9.56 -13.88
C GLY A 7 0.63 -8.30 -13.30
N ILE A 8 0.60 -8.12 -11.99
CA ILE A 8 1.20 -6.96 -11.33
C ILE A 8 2.59 -7.32 -10.84
N LYS A 9 3.58 -6.57 -11.29
CA LYS A 9 4.95 -6.72 -10.80
C LYS A 9 5.09 -6.08 -9.42
N ILE A 10 5.61 -6.83 -8.46
CA ILE A 10 5.98 -6.27 -7.17
C ILE A 10 7.25 -5.42 -7.37
N PRO A 11 7.25 -4.15 -6.97
CA PRO A 11 8.45 -3.31 -7.10
C PRO A 11 9.65 -3.93 -6.41
N ASP A 12 10.81 -3.84 -7.04
CA ASP A 12 12.05 -4.47 -6.56
C ASP A 12 13.26 -3.52 -6.51
N SER A 13 13.01 -2.22 -6.54
CA SER A 13 14.04 -1.22 -6.33
C SER A 13 14.64 -1.33 -4.93
N ALA A 14 15.77 -0.67 -4.69
CA ALA A 14 16.38 -0.63 -3.36
C ALA A 14 15.38 -0.11 -2.31
N LEU A 15 14.62 0.94 -2.65
CA LEU A 15 13.58 1.47 -1.78
C LEU A 15 12.47 0.45 -1.51
N ALA A 16 11.98 -0.22 -2.55
CA ALA A 16 10.91 -1.20 -2.40
C ALA A 16 11.34 -2.38 -1.55
N LYS A 17 12.55 -2.88 -1.74
CA LYS A 17 13.10 -3.97 -0.93
C LYS A 17 13.27 -3.55 0.52
N ALA A 18 13.78 -2.35 0.78
CA ALA A 18 13.92 -1.82 2.13
C ALA A 18 12.56 -1.66 2.80
N THR A 19 11.55 -1.19 2.06
CA THR A 19 10.19 -1.07 2.54
C THR A 19 9.63 -2.43 2.97
N THR A 20 9.79 -3.45 2.11
CA THR A 20 9.33 -4.80 2.41
C THR A 20 9.96 -5.34 3.68
N GLU A 21 11.27 -5.23 3.82
CA GLU A 21 11.99 -5.73 4.99
C GLU A 21 11.57 -4.99 6.26
N TYR A 22 11.46 -3.67 6.19
CA TYR A 22 11.09 -2.86 7.35
C TYR A 22 9.70 -3.20 7.86
N ILE A 23 8.71 -3.22 6.97
CA ILE A 23 7.33 -3.53 7.35
C ILE A 23 7.19 -4.98 7.82
N ARG A 24 7.84 -5.90 7.13
CA ARG A 24 7.83 -7.32 7.49
C ARG A 24 8.34 -7.57 8.90
N ASP A 25 9.36 -6.83 9.32
CA ASP A 25 9.97 -7.00 10.64
C ASP A 25 9.13 -6.40 11.76
N ILE A 26 8.27 -5.43 11.44
CA ILE A 26 7.52 -4.67 12.44
C ILE A 26 6.06 -5.09 12.53
N GLU A 27 5.40 -5.33 11.39
CA GLU A 27 3.98 -5.69 11.37
C GLU A 27 3.77 -7.18 11.60
N SER A 28 2.61 -7.52 12.17
CA SER A 28 2.17 -8.91 12.23
C SER A 28 1.98 -9.47 10.82
N ASP A 29 1.95 -10.80 10.70
CA ASP A 29 1.68 -11.44 9.41
C ASP A 29 0.33 -10.98 8.84
N LEU A 30 -0.68 -10.81 9.70
CA LEU A 30 -2.00 -10.34 9.29
C LEU A 30 -1.92 -8.97 8.60
N LEU A 31 -1.26 -8.00 9.24
CA LEU A 31 -1.12 -6.65 8.69
C LEU A 31 -0.22 -6.64 7.46
N TYR A 32 0.85 -7.42 7.47
CA TYR A 32 1.76 -7.50 6.33
C TYR A 32 1.04 -8.04 5.09
N HIS A 33 0.30 -9.13 5.24
CA HIS A 33 -0.44 -9.72 4.11
C HIS A 33 -1.54 -8.77 3.62
N HIS A 34 -2.24 -8.11 4.54
CA HIS A 34 -3.23 -7.09 4.18
C HIS A 34 -2.60 -5.97 3.36
N SER A 35 -1.46 -5.45 3.80
CA SER A 35 -0.77 -4.37 3.08
C SER A 35 -0.34 -4.79 1.68
N ARG A 36 0.13 -6.03 1.52
CA ARG A 36 0.46 -6.56 0.19
C ARG A 36 -0.78 -6.64 -0.71
N ARG A 37 -1.91 -7.11 -0.17
CA ARG A 37 -3.17 -7.16 -0.93
C ARG A 37 -3.65 -5.77 -1.31
N VAL A 38 -3.49 -4.80 -0.43
CA VAL A 38 -3.83 -3.40 -0.72
C VAL A 38 -3.06 -2.90 -1.94
N PHE A 39 -1.75 -3.16 -2.00
CA PHE A 39 -0.97 -2.82 -3.17
C PHE A 39 -1.49 -3.50 -4.43
N LEU A 40 -1.73 -4.81 -4.37
CA LEU A 40 -2.13 -5.59 -5.54
C LEU A 40 -3.51 -5.18 -6.05
N PHE A 41 -4.48 -5.02 -5.17
CA PHE A 41 -5.82 -4.56 -5.57
C PHE A 41 -5.79 -3.11 -6.06
N GLY A 42 -4.99 -2.26 -5.43
CA GLY A 42 -4.81 -0.89 -5.89
C GLY A 42 -4.21 -0.83 -7.29
N ALA A 43 -3.14 -1.60 -7.52
CA ALA A 43 -2.49 -1.68 -8.83
C ALA A 43 -3.44 -2.22 -9.91
N LEU A 44 -4.19 -3.28 -9.60
CA LEU A 44 -5.19 -3.82 -10.53
C LEU A 44 -6.27 -2.80 -10.85
N SER A 45 -6.72 -2.03 -9.87
CA SER A 45 -7.66 -0.92 -10.09
C SER A 45 -7.07 0.13 -11.04
N GLY A 46 -5.81 0.48 -10.83
CA GLY A 46 -5.11 1.43 -11.70
C GLY A 46 -5.02 0.94 -13.13
N GLU A 47 -4.66 -0.33 -13.33
CA GLU A 47 -4.61 -0.93 -14.66
C GLU A 47 -5.97 -0.92 -15.33
N ARG A 48 -7.02 -1.34 -14.62
CA ARG A 48 -8.38 -1.37 -15.15
C ARG A 48 -8.86 0.01 -15.56
N LYS A 49 -8.57 1.03 -14.77
CA LYS A 49 -8.98 2.41 -15.02
C LYS A 49 -8.05 3.15 -15.97
N GLN A 50 -6.96 2.50 -16.39
CA GLN A 50 -5.93 3.10 -17.24
C GLN A 50 -5.34 4.37 -16.65
N LEU A 51 -5.12 4.36 -15.33
CA LEU A 51 -4.48 5.46 -14.63
C LEU A 51 -2.96 5.32 -14.72
N ALA A 52 -2.29 6.43 -15.03
CA ALA A 52 -0.84 6.48 -14.92
C ALA A 52 -0.49 6.68 -13.45
N TYR A 53 0.13 5.68 -12.83
CA TYR A 53 0.53 5.75 -11.43
C TYR A 53 1.99 5.30 -11.29
N ASN A 54 2.63 5.72 -10.20
CA ASN A 54 3.98 5.29 -9.87
C ASN A 54 3.91 4.05 -8.99
N PRO A 55 4.31 2.86 -9.49
CA PRO A 55 4.19 1.62 -8.72
C PRO A 55 4.98 1.64 -7.40
N GLU A 56 6.13 2.30 -7.39
CA GLU A 56 6.96 2.36 -6.18
C GLU A 56 6.27 3.19 -5.08
N LEU A 57 5.70 4.34 -5.43
CA LEU A 57 4.98 5.17 -4.47
C LEU A 57 3.72 4.46 -3.97
N LEU A 58 3.00 3.79 -4.87
CA LEU A 58 1.83 3.01 -4.49
C LEU A 58 2.22 1.90 -3.51
N TYR A 59 3.32 1.21 -3.80
CA TYR A 59 3.82 0.13 -2.94
C TYR A 59 4.17 0.65 -1.53
N VAL A 60 4.93 1.73 -1.45
CA VAL A 60 5.30 2.32 -0.16
C VAL A 60 4.06 2.75 0.61
N GLY A 61 3.14 3.45 -0.05
CA GLY A 61 1.90 3.89 0.59
C GLY A 61 1.08 2.71 1.13
N ALA A 62 0.93 1.66 0.32
CA ALA A 62 0.20 0.46 0.73
C ALA A 62 0.87 -0.25 1.91
N MET A 63 2.20 -0.41 1.86
CA MET A 63 2.93 -1.13 2.91
C MET A 63 2.92 -0.40 4.24
N PHE A 64 2.95 0.94 4.23
CA PHE A 64 2.99 1.75 5.45
C PHE A 64 1.61 2.15 6.00
N HIS A 65 0.53 1.93 5.25
CA HIS A 65 -0.76 2.57 5.60
C HIS A 65 -1.30 2.21 6.98
N ASP A 66 -1.02 1.03 7.48
CA ASP A 66 -1.48 0.58 8.80
C ASP A 66 -0.37 0.58 9.87
N LEU A 67 0.82 1.11 9.55
CA LEU A 67 1.93 1.09 10.50
C LEU A 67 1.58 1.83 11.81
N GLY A 68 0.76 2.86 11.74
CA GLY A 68 0.32 3.60 12.92
C GLY A 68 -0.49 2.77 13.92
N LEU A 69 -0.97 1.59 13.53
CA LEU A 69 -1.64 0.67 14.46
C LEU A 69 -0.66 -0.13 15.31
N VAL A 70 0.61 -0.16 14.93
CA VAL A 70 1.61 -0.99 15.61
C VAL A 70 2.12 -0.27 16.87
N ALA A 71 2.22 -1.00 17.96
CA ALA A 71 2.79 -0.47 19.21
C ALA A 71 4.21 0.04 18.94
N GLY A 72 4.53 1.20 19.46
CA GLY A 72 5.82 1.86 19.21
C GLY A 72 5.79 2.85 18.04
N HIS A 73 4.79 2.75 17.18
CA HIS A 73 4.56 3.71 16.08
C HIS A 73 3.29 4.52 16.29
N ARG A 74 2.47 4.12 17.24
CA ARG A 74 1.25 4.83 17.59
C ARG A 74 1.56 5.91 18.64
N SER A 75 1.03 7.12 18.43
CA SER A 75 1.12 8.21 19.41
C SER A 75 -0.24 8.41 20.08
N ASP A 76 -0.22 9.20 21.18
CA ASP A 76 -1.46 9.61 21.88
C ASP A 76 -2.03 10.92 21.32
N ASN A 77 -1.28 11.59 20.43
CA ASN A 77 -1.60 12.94 19.98
C ASN A 77 -2.26 12.98 18.61
N GLU A 78 -2.06 11.95 17.79
CA GLU A 78 -2.51 11.91 16.41
C GLU A 78 -3.33 10.67 16.14
N ARG A 79 -4.12 10.73 15.07
CA ARG A 79 -4.77 9.54 14.53
C ARG A 79 -3.71 8.58 14.01
N PHE A 80 -4.01 7.26 14.03
CA PHE A 80 -3.04 6.27 13.58
C PHE A 80 -2.65 6.47 12.11
N GLU A 81 -3.57 6.98 11.29
CA GLU A 81 -3.29 7.26 9.88
C GLU A 81 -2.19 8.33 9.74
N VAL A 82 -2.24 9.34 10.58
CA VAL A 82 -1.22 10.40 10.58
C VAL A 82 0.11 9.86 11.12
N ASP A 83 0.08 9.05 12.15
CA ASP A 83 1.30 8.42 12.68
C ASP A 83 1.97 7.55 11.61
N GLY A 84 1.20 6.76 10.87
CA GLY A 84 1.72 5.97 9.77
C GLY A 84 2.27 6.82 8.64
N ALA A 85 1.56 7.90 8.29
CA ALA A 85 2.00 8.83 7.25
C ALA A 85 3.33 9.50 7.62
N ASN A 86 3.47 9.94 8.86
CA ASN A 86 4.71 10.57 9.34
C ASN A 86 5.86 9.57 9.33
N ALA A 87 5.62 8.34 9.76
CA ALA A 87 6.65 7.29 9.74
C ALA A 87 7.13 7.01 8.32
N ALA A 88 6.21 6.96 7.35
CA ALA A 88 6.56 6.77 5.95
C ALA A 88 7.38 7.93 5.41
N ALA A 89 6.99 9.16 5.71
CA ALA A 89 7.72 10.35 5.26
C ALA A 89 9.15 10.36 5.80
N ASP A 90 9.33 10.02 7.08
CA ASP A 90 10.66 9.93 7.69
C ASP A 90 11.50 8.83 7.04
N PHE A 91 10.91 7.67 6.78
CA PHE A 91 11.58 6.56 6.13
C PHE A 91 12.06 6.94 4.72
N LEU A 92 11.30 7.74 4.01
CA LEU A 92 11.58 8.11 2.61
C LEU A 92 12.68 9.16 2.45
N LYS A 93 12.94 9.96 3.48
CA LYS A 93 13.90 11.08 3.39
C LYS A 93 15.27 10.70 2.85
N PRO A 94 15.89 9.60 3.31
CA PRO A 94 17.23 9.25 2.82
C PRO A 94 17.29 8.80 1.37
N TYR A 95 16.15 8.53 0.74
CA TYR A 95 16.10 7.95 -0.60
C TYR A 95 16.05 8.99 -1.71
N GLY A 96 16.13 10.28 -1.38
CA GLY A 96 16.24 11.33 -2.39
C GLY A 96 14.98 11.59 -3.20
N LEU A 97 13.81 11.21 -2.67
CA LEU A 97 12.54 11.49 -3.32
C LEU A 97 12.21 12.97 -3.25
N SER A 98 11.46 13.46 -4.24
CA SER A 98 10.98 14.85 -4.22
C SER A 98 9.98 15.06 -3.09
N ASP A 99 9.83 16.31 -2.65
CA ASP A 99 8.83 16.67 -1.66
C ASP A 99 7.42 16.29 -2.13
N ASP A 100 7.17 16.44 -3.44
CA ASP A 100 5.89 16.08 -4.04
C ASP A 100 5.61 14.57 -3.93
N ASP A 101 6.60 13.73 -4.19
CA ASP A 101 6.46 12.28 -4.08
C ASP A 101 6.19 11.87 -2.63
N ILE A 102 6.92 12.46 -1.69
CA ILE A 102 6.72 12.18 -0.25
C ILE A 102 5.33 12.63 0.19
N GLU A 103 4.85 13.78 -0.29
CA GLU A 103 3.50 14.25 0.01
C GLU A 103 2.44 13.31 -0.54
N GLN A 104 2.61 12.77 -1.74
CA GLN A 104 1.67 11.80 -2.29
C GLN A 104 1.56 10.55 -1.41
N VAL A 105 2.68 10.03 -0.94
CA VAL A 105 2.69 8.89 -0.02
C VAL A 105 2.02 9.26 1.30
N TRP A 106 2.36 10.43 1.86
CA TRP A 106 1.78 10.90 3.11
C TRP A 106 0.25 11.00 3.02
N LEU A 107 -0.25 11.63 1.97
CA LEU A 107 -1.69 11.77 1.75
C LEU A 107 -2.38 10.42 1.53
N SER A 108 -1.72 9.49 0.83
CA SER A 108 -2.29 8.17 0.59
C SER A 108 -2.54 7.42 1.90
N ILE A 109 -1.69 7.62 2.88
CA ILE A 109 -1.80 6.98 4.19
C ILE A 109 -2.76 7.74 5.09
N ALA A 110 -2.60 9.06 5.18
CA ALA A 110 -3.42 9.89 6.05
C ALA A 110 -4.91 9.83 5.71
N LEU A 111 -5.25 9.63 4.44
CA LEU A 111 -6.62 9.68 3.96
C LEU A 111 -7.24 8.30 3.66
N HIS A 112 -6.54 7.19 3.96
CA HIS A 112 -7.05 5.87 3.56
C HIS A 112 -8.32 5.43 4.30
N THR A 113 -8.68 6.12 5.38
CA THR A 113 -9.93 5.88 6.11
C THR A 113 -10.96 7.03 5.93
N THR A 114 -10.80 7.85 4.90
CA THR A 114 -11.68 8.98 4.62
C THR A 114 -12.47 8.70 3.35
N PRO A 115 -13.61 7.98 3.43
CA PRO A 115 -14.37 7.60 2.23
C PRO A 115 -14.87 8.82 1.45
N GLY A 116 -14.90 8.67 0.11
CA GLY A 116 -15.46 9.69 -0.77
C GLY A 116 -14.52 10.83 -1.14
N VAL A 117 -13.29 10.84 -0.62
CA VAL A 117 -12.32 11.90 -0.90
C VAL A 117 -11.15 11.40 -1.77
N PRO A 118 -10.46 10.31 -1.41
CA PRO A 118 -9.24 9.90 -2.13
C PRO A 118 -9.42 9.62 -3.62
N GLN A 119 -10.59 9.14 -4.04
CA GLN A 119 -10.84 8.85 -5.46
C GLN A 119 -10.76 10.08 -6.35
N HIS A 120 -10.84 11.27 -5.77
CA HIS A 120 -10.77 12.55 -6.50
C HIS A 120 -9.35 13.12 -6.50
N LEU A 121 -8.40 12.48 -5.84
CA LEU A 121 -7.05 12.94 -5.69
C LEU A 121 -6.11 12.20 -6.66
N ARG A 122 -4.82 12.46 -6.54
CA ARG A 122 -3.82 11.87 -7.46
C ARG A 122 -3.81 10.34 -7.35
N PRO A 123 -3.37 9.63 -8.41
CA PRO A 123 -3.47 8.17 -8.47
C PRO A 123 -2.92 7.42 -7.26
N THR A 124 -1.76 7.80 -6.73
CA THR A 124 -1.21 7.13 -5.54
C THR A 124 -2.20 7.18 -4.38
N VAL A 125 -2.80 8.35 -4.13
CA VAL A 125 -3.76 8.54 -3.05
C VAL A 125 -5.03 7.74 -3.31
N ALA A 126 -5.57 7.85 -4.51
CA ALA A 126 -6.80 7.16 -4.90
C ALA A 126 -6.64 5.64 -4.83
N LEU A 127 -5.51 5.10 -5.28
CA LEU A 127 -5.32 3.67 -5.42
C LEU A 127 -4.98 2.96 -4.11
N VAL A 128 -4.31 3.61 -3.16
CA VAL A 128 -4.14 3.02 -1.82
C VAL A 128 -5.51 2.81 -1.18
N THR A 129 -6.36 3.83 -1.21
CA THR A 129 -7.71 3.71 -0.65
C THR A 129 -8.55 2.66 -1.40
N ALA A 130 -8.47 2.62 -2.73
CA ALA A 130 -9.18 1.59 -3.51
C ALA A 130 -8.78 0.18 -3.08
N GLY A 131 -7.48 -0.04 -2.85
CA GLY A 131 -6.97 -1.33 -2.37
C GLY A 131 -7.48 -1.68 -0.99
N VAL A 132 -7.49 -0.71 -0.07
CA VAL A 132 -8.02 -0.89 1.29
C VAL A 132 -9.51 -1.23 1.24
N GLU A 133 -10.28 -0.48 0.48
CA GLU A 133 -11.72 -0.69 0.37
C GLU A 133 -12.06 -2.04 -0.25
N MET A 134 -11.29 -2.49 -1.23
CA MET A 134 -11.49 -3.82 -1.80
C MET A 134 -11.15 -4.92 -0.78
N ASP A 135 -10.00 -4.84 -0.12
CA ASP A 135 -9.55 -5.91 0.77
C ASP A 135 -10.39 -6.01 2.04
N VAL A 136 -10.83 -4.87 2.58
CA VAL A 136 -11.57 -4.85 3.84
C VAL A 136 -13.08 -4.94 3.62
N LEU A 137 -13.62 -4.22 2.63
CA LEU A 137 -15.06 -4.06 2.43
C LEU A 137 -15.60 -4.77 1.19
N GLY A 138 -14.70 -5.29 0.34
CA GLY A 138 -15.11 -5.92 -0.92
C GLY A 138 -15.68 -4.95 -1.94
N MET A 139 -15.39 -3.65 -1.81
CA MET A 139 -15.85 -2.66 -2.77
C MET A 139 -15.25 -2.94 -4.14
N ASP A 140 -16.08 -2.83 -5.18
CA ASP A 140 -15.70 -3.16 -6.56
C ASP A 140 -15.33 -4.64 -6.77
N TYR A 141 -15.76 -5.52 -5.85
CA TYR A 141 -15.47 -6.95 -5.91
C TYR A 141 -15.72 -7.54 -7.31
N ALA A 142 -16.84 -7.20 -7.91
CA ALA A 142 -17.23 -7.73 -9.23
C ALA A 142 -16.36 -7.19 -10.37
N ALA A 143 -15.61 -6.12 -10.15
CA ALA A 143 -14.70 -5.57 -11.16
C ALA A 143 -13.40 -6.37 -11.28
N PHE A 144 -13.11 -7.24 -10.32
CA PHE A 144 -11.97 -8.14 -10.35
C PHE A 144 -12.43 -9.53 -10.75
N SER A 145 -11.69 -10.19 -11.65
CA SER A 145 -12.01 -11.56 -12.02
C SER A 145 -11.76 -12.52 -10.84
N HIS A 146 -12.40 -13.68 -10.88
CA HIS A 146 -12.14 -14.72 -9.88
C HIS A 146 -10.66 -15.10 -9.86
N VAL A 147 -10.03 -15.21 -11.04
CA VAL A 147 -8.60 -15.54 -11.15
C VAL A 147 -7.75 -14.49 -10.49
N GLN A 148 -8.06 -13.19 -10.69
CA GLN A 148 -7.32 -12.10 -10.05
C GLN A 148 -7.47 -12.15 -8.53
N ARG A 149 -8.69 -12.28 -8.02
CA ARG A 149 -8.95 -12.34 -6.57
C ARG A 149 -8.23 -13.52 -5.93
N GLU A 150 -8.31 -14.69 -6.56
CA GLU A 150 -7.66 -15.90 -6.08
C GLU A 150 -6.14 -15.72 -6.02
N ALA A 151 -5.55 -15.20 -7.08
CA ALA A 151 -4.11 -14.99 -7.14
C ALA A 151 -3.64 -14.01 -6.07
N VAL A 152 -4.36 -12.91 -5.86
CA VAL A 152 -3.98 -11.91 -4.86
C VAL A 152 -4.05 -12.51 -3.46
N VAL A 153 -5.15 -13.14 -3.10
CA VAL A 153 -5.33 -13.69 -1.76
C VAL A 153 -4.35 -14.83 -1.50
N HIS A 154 -4.24 -15.76 -2.42
CA HIS A 154 -3.40 -16.94 -2.24
C HIS A 154 -1.91 -16.58 -2.20
N ARG A 155 -1.44 -15.78 -3.17
CA ARG A 155 -0.02 -15.44 -3.28
C ARG A 155 0.45 -14.45 -2.22
N SER A 156 -0.44 -13.58 -1.72
CA SER A 156 -0.08 -12.64 -0.65
C SER A 156 0.28 -13.33 0.66
N GLU A 157 -0.27 -14.52 0.87
CA GLU A 157 -0.08 -15.29 2.10
C GLU A 157 1.05 -16.31 1.99
N GLU A 158 1.78 -16.34 0.88
CA GLU A 158 2.92 -17.23 0.74
C GLU A 158 3.99 -16.90 1.78
N ARG A 159 4.51 -17.95 2.41
CA ARG A 159 5.56 -17.78 3.40
C ARG A 159 6.79 -17.18 2.78
N ARG A 160 7.40 -16.28 3.50
CA ARG A 160 8.71 -15.77 3.17
C ARG A 160 9.72 -16.89 3.26
N VAL A 161 10.49 -17.06 2.23
CA VAL A 161 11.60 -17.98 2.24
C VAL A 161 12.84 -17.20 2.62
N GLY A 162 13.42 -17.57 3.70
CA GLY A 162 14.73 -17.13 4.12
C GLY A 162 14.86 -15.77 4.60
#